data_ccb7d5c3fcf6bba456a84fcfd7f1bc68
#
_entry.id   ccb7d5c3fcf6bba456a84fcfd7f1bc68
#
_cell.length_a   1.000
_cell.length_b   1.000
_cell.length_c   1.000
_cell.angle_alpha   90.00
_cell.angle_beta   90.00
_cell.angle_gamma   90.00
#
_symmetry.space_group_name_H-M   'P 1'
#
loop_
_entity.id
_entity.type
_entity.pdbx_description
1 polymer ?
#
loop_
_entity_poly.entity_id
_entity_poly.type
_entity_poly.pdbx_seq_one_letter_code
_entity_poly.pdbx_strand_id
1 'polypeptide(L)'
;MRISEAAAAAGTTATTLRFYESAGLMPETPRTGSGYREYPPEAVQRAAFIRRSRAAGLTLGQTEEILRLYDAGAPPCGHVREQLKEQLRTLDRQIAELTALRAEVARHYDAASAGPEGCDAERICSYL
;
A
#
# COMPACT_ATOMS: atom_id res chain seq x y z
N MET A 1 -17.83 -18.30 6.45
CA MET A 1 -18.15 -16.87 6.65
C MET A 1 -18.68 -16.24 5.36
N ARG A 2 -19.65 -15.38 5.47
CA ARG A 2 -20.07 -14.52 4.36
C ARG A 2 -19.04 -13.40 4.16
N ILE A 3 -19.14 -12.71 3.01
CA ILE A 3 -18.14 -11.71 2.62
C ILE A 3 -17.94 -10.59 3.66
N SER A 4 -19.00 -10.10 4.29
CA SER A 4 -18.90 -9.04 5.30
C SER A 4 -18.15 -9.50 6.55
N GLU A 5 -18.42 -10.72 6.98
CA GLU A 5 -17.74 -11.34 8.13
C GLU A 5 -16.27 -11.63 7.82
N ALA A 6 -16.02 -12.18 6.64
CA ALA A 6 -14.65 -12.48 6.18
C ALA A 6 -13.83 -11.20 6.05
N ALA A 7 -14.40 -10.15 5.48
CA ALA A 7 -13.74 -8.86 5.35
C ALA A 7 -13.38 -8.27 6.71
N ALA A 8 -14.33 -8.27 7.65
CA ALA A 8 -14.09 -7.78 9.01
C ALA A 8 -12.98 -8.59 9.70
N ALA A 9 -13.01 -9.92 9.58
CA ALA A 9 -12.01 -10.80 10.16
C ALA A 9 -10.62 -10.58 9.56
N ALA A 10 -10.54 -10.24 8.28
CA ALA A 10 -9.29 -9.93 7.60
C ALA A 10 -8.82 -8.49 7.82
N GLY A 11 -9.62 -7.64 8.46
CA GLY A 11 -9.30 -6.24 8.69
C GLY A 11 -9.48 -5.36 7.46
N THR A 12 -10.41 -5.70 6.57
CA THR A 12 -10.66 -4.99 5.33
C THR A 12 -12.17 -4.81 5.09
N THR A 13 -12.55 -4.42 3.89
CA THR A 13 -13.95 -4.22 3.49
C THR A 13 -14.37 -5.25 2.44
N ALA A 14 -15.68 -5.46 2.31
CA ALA A 14 -16.22 -6.36 1.30
C ALA A 14 -15.83 -5.90 -0.12
N THR A 15 -15.81 -4.60 -0.38
CA THR A 15 -15.39 -4.03 -1.66
C THR A 15 -13.93 -4.37 -1.98
N THR A 16 -13.05 -4.22 -1.00
CA THR A 16 -11.62 -4.57 -1.15
C THR A 16 -11.44 -6.07 -1.37
N LEU A 17 -12.21 -6.90 -0.67
CA LEU A 17 -12.15 -8.35 -0.83
C LEU A 17 -12.55 -8.77 -2.24
N ARG A 18 -13.61 -8.17 -2.80
CA ARG A 18 -14.02 -8.38 -4.20
C ARG A 18 -12.93 -7.93 -5.18
N PHE A 19 -12.26 -6.82 -4.87
CA PHE A 19 -11.14 -6.35 -5.67
C PHE A 19 -10.00 -7.37 -5.68
N TYR A 20 -9.65 -7.95 -4.54
CA TYR A 20 -8.61 -8.98 -4.47
C TYR A 20 -8.99 -10.20 -5.31
N GLU A 21 -10.24 -10.60 -5.29
CA GLU A 21 -10.72 -11.70 -6.13
C GLU A 21 -10.62 -11.37 -7.62
N SER A 22 -11.07 -10.18 -8.01
CA SER A 22 -11.02 -9.76 -9.42
C SER A 22 -9.59 -9.55 -9.93
N ALA A 23 -8.66 -9.18 -9.04
CA ALA A 23 -7.24 -9.03 -9.37
C ALA A 23 -6.49 -10.37 -9.43
N GLY A 24 -7.16 -11.48 -9.14
CA GLY A 24 -6.53 -12.80 -9.17
C GLY A 24 -5.67 -13.12 -7.95
N LEU A 25 -5.75 -12.31 -6.91
CA LEU A 25 -4.97 -12.53 -5.68
C LEU A 25 -5.59 -13.57 -4.76
N MET A 26 -6.89 -13.81 -4.91
CA MET A 26 -7.63 -14.80 -4.15
C MET A 26 -8.28 -15.81 -5.08
N PRO A 27 -8.32 -17.10 -4.69
CA PRO A 27 -9.03 -18.09 -5.48
C PRO A 27 -10.54 -17.79 -5.47
N GLU A 28 -11.23 -18.32 -6.47
CA GLU A 28 -12.67 -18.23 -6.54
C GLU A 28 -13.28 -18.92 -5.34
N THR A 29 -14.17 -18.22 -4.64
CA THR A 29 -14.77 -18.74 -3.42
C THR A 29 -15.98 -19.60 -3.74
N PRO A 30 -16.09 -20.82 -3.17
CA PRO A 30 -17.26 -21.67 -3.36
C PRO A 30 -18.54 -20.98 -2.88
N ARG A 31 -19.63 -21.20 -3.58
CA ARG A 31 -20.94 -20.72 -3.18
C ARG A 31 -21.67 -21.79 -2.39
N THR A 32 -22.49 -21.37 -1.42
CA THR A 32 -23.40 -22.26 -0.72
C THR A 32 -24.54 -22.69 -1.65
N GLY A 33 -25.33 -23.69 -1.25
CA GLY A 33 -26.52 -24.10 -1.97
C GLY A 33 -27.55 -22.98 -2.15
N SER A 34 -27.49 -21.92 -1.34
CA SER A 34 -28.34 -20.71 -1.45
C SER A 34 -27.76 -19.66 -2.38
N GLY A 35 -26.61 -19.90 -3.01
CA GLY A 35 -25.98 -18.96 -3.94
C GLY A 35 -25.07 -17.92 -3.28
N TYR A 36 -24.86 -17.96 -1.98
CA TYR A 36 -23.96 -17.06 -1.27
C TYR A 36 -22.53 -17.59 -1.29
N ARG A 37 -21.55 -16.69 -1.37
CA ARG A 37 -20.15 -17.04 -1.24
C ARG A 37 -19.82 -17.41 0.20
N GLU A 38 -19.10 -18.50 0.36
CA GLU A 38 -18.63 -18.99 1.68
C GLU A 38 -17.12 -18.90 1.73
N TYR A 39 -16.60 -18.08 2.66
CA TYR A 39 -15.17 -17.85 2.82
C TYR A 39 -14.60 -18.74 3.91
N PRO A 40 -13.72 -19.70 3.55
CA PRO A 40 -13.06 -20.53 4.56
C PRO A 40 -11.99 -19.75 5.32
N PRO A 41 -11.52 -20.25 6.47
CA PRO A 41 -10.47 -19.58 7.25
C PRO A 41 -9.21 -19.27 6.46
N GLU A 42 -8.82 -20.12 5.53
CA GLU A 42 -7.65 -19.92 4.67
C GLU A 42 -7.79 -18.69 3.78
N ALA A 43 -8.99 -18.42 3.29
CA ALA A 43 -9.28 -17.23 2.50
C ALA A 43 -9.16 -15.96 3.34
N VAL A 44 -9.62 -16.01 4.59
CA VAL A 44 -9.49 -14.90 5.53
C VAL A 44 -8.02 -14.62 5.85
N GLN A 45 -7.23 -15.65 6.09
CA GLN A 45 -5.78 -15.52 6.34
C GLN A 45 -5.06 -14.93 5.13
N ARG A 46 -5.43 -15.38 3.93
CA ARG A 46 -4.86 -14.87 2.68
C ARG A 46 -5.19 -13.39 2.48
N ALA A 47 -6.44 -12.99 2.69
CA ALA A 47 -6.87 -11.59 2.61
C ALA A 47 -6.15 -10.72 3.63
N ALA A 48 -6.00 -11.19 4.85
CA ALA A 48 -5.25 -10.49 5.89
C ALA A 48 -3.77 -10.30 5.52
N PHE A 49 -3.15 -11.32 4.91
CA PHE A 49 -1.79 -11.22 4.40
C PHE A 49 -1.68 -10.16 3.29
N ILE A 50 -2.60 -10.18 2.33
CA ILE A 50 -2.62 -9.18 1.24
C ILE A 50 -2.72 -7.77 1.82
N ARG A 51 -3.59 -7.58 2.79
CA ARG A 51 -3.75 -6.29 3.48
C ARG A 51 -2.43 -5.84 4.13
N ARG A 52 -1.77 -6.74 4.88
CA ARG A 52 -0.49 -6.41 5.53
C ARG A 52 0.61 -6.07 4.51
N SER A 53 0.67 -6.82 3.42
CA SER A 53 1.62 -6.58 2.33
C SER A 53 1.42 -5.18 1.73
N ARG A 54 0.17 -4.83 1.45
CA ARG A 54 -0.17 -3.51 0.90
C ARG A 54 0.11 -2.39 1.91
N ALA A 55 -0.18 -2.62 3.17
CA ALA A 55 0.12 -1.65 4.24
C ALA A 55 1.63 -1.40 4.39
N ALA A 56 2.45 -2.39 4.11
CA ALA A 56 3.90 -2.25 4.10
C ALA A 56 4.42 -1.54 2.83
N GLY A 57 3.53 -1.22 1.89
CA GLY A 57 3.89 -0.51 0.66
C GLY A 57 4.34 -1.40 -0.48
N LEU A 58 4.17 -2.72 -0.36
CA LEU A 58 4.45 -3.62 -1.47
C LEU A 58 3.40 -3.46 -2.56
N THR A 59 3.81 -3.59 -3.82
CA THR A 59 2.89 -3.51 -4.95
C THR A 59 2.01 -4.75 -5.04
N LEU A 60 0.91 -4.66 -5.79
CA LEU A 60 0.07 -5.84 -6.06
C LEU A 60 0.87 -6.94 -6.76
N GLY A 61 1.76 -6.56 -7.69
CA GLY A 61 2.63 -7.52 -8.37
C GLY A 61 3.59 -8.24 -7.43
N GLN A 62 4.18 -7.53 -6.48
CA GLN A 62 5.05 -8.11 -5.46
C GLN A 62 4.27 -9.05 -4.53
N THR A 63 3.07 -8.65 -4.13
CA THR A 63 2.18 -9.49 -3.31
C THR A 63 1.78 -10.75 -4.07
N GLU A 64 1.42 -10.62 -5.33
CA GLU A 64 1.06 -11.74 -6.21
C GLU A 64 2.21 -12.74 -6.33
N GLU A 65 3.43 -12.26 -6.49
CA GLU A 65 4.61 -13.12 -6.59
C GLU A 65 4.84 -13.93 -5.32
N ILE A 66 4.68 -13.30 -4.15
CA ILE A 66 4.77 -13.99 -2.86
C ILE A 66 3.71 -15.09 -2.76
N LEU A 67 2.48 -14.77 -3.14
CA LEU A 67 1.37 -15.73 -3.10
C LEU A 67 1.58 -16.88 -4.10
N ARG A 68 2.19 -16.59 -5.25
CA ARG A 68 2.53 -17.63 -6.24
C ARG A 68 3.52 -18.64 -5.67
N LEU A 69 4.54 -18.18 -4.95
CA LEU A 69 5.49 -19.06 -4.27
C LEU A 69 4.80 -19.90 -3.21
N TYR A 70 3.96 -19.29 -2.41
CA TYR A 70 3.18 -19.99 -1.38
C TYR A 70 2.27 -21.06 -2.00
N ASP A 71 1.54 -20.71 -3.06
CA ASP A 71 0.63 -21.62 -3.76
C ASP A 71 1.37 -22.80 -4.40
N ALA A 72 2.63 -22.60 -4.80
CA ALA A 72 3.48 -23.65 -5.35
C ALA A 72 4.10 -24.56 -4.26
N GLY A 73 3.81 -24.31 -2.99
CA GLY A 73 4.35 -25.09 -1.87
C GLY A 73 5.76 -24.69 -1.46
N ALA A 74 6.31 -23.60 -2.02
CA ALA A 74 7.63 -23.10 -1.63
C ALA A 74 7.49 -22.14 -0.44
N PRO A 75 8.39 -22.20 0.56
CA PRO A 75 8.36 -21.24 1.67
C PRO A 75 8.67 -19.85 1.13
N PRO A 76 7.78 -18.83 1.30
CA PRO A 76 7.98 -17.52 0.73
C PRO A 76 8.86 -16.59 1.59
N CYS A 77 9.28 -17.01 2.79
CA CYS A 77 9.94 -16.15 3.78
C CYS A 77 11.20 -15.46 3.27
N GLY A 78 12.03 -16.16 2.50
CA GLY A 78 13.24 -15.56 1.92
C GLY A 78 12.92 -14.48 0.90
N HIS A 79 11.91 -14.72 0.08
CA HIS A 79 11.45 -13.74 -0.91
C HIS A 79 10.82 -12.51 -0.24
N VAL A 80 9.99 -12.71 0.79
CA VAL A 80 9.40 -11.64 1.59
C VAL A 80 10.50 -10.78 2.22
N ARG A 81 11.53 -11.41 2.78
CA ARG A 81 12.67 -10.72 3.37
C ARG A 81 13.36 -9.80 2.36
N GLU A 82 13.61 -10.29 1.14
CA GLU A 82 14.24 -9.48 0.09
C GLU A 82 13.34 -8.33 -0.37
N GLN A 83 12.04 -8.56 -0.46
CA GLN A 83 11.07 -7.50 -0.80
C GLN A 83 11.03 -6.42 0.29
N LEU A 84 11.05 -6.79 1.55
CA LEU A 84 11.09 -5.84 2.66
C LEU A 84 12.39 -5.04 2.67
N LYS A 85 13.52 -5.68 2.38
CA LYS A 85 14.81 -5.02 2.26
C LYS A 85 14.80 -3.96 1.15
N GLU A 86 14.23 -4.29 -0.01
CA GLU A 86 14.10 -3.36 -1.11
C GLU A 86 13.14 -2.21 -0.77
N GLN A 87 12.06 -2.51 -0.05
CA GLN A 87 11.12 -1.49 0.41
C GLN A 87 11.79 -0.50 1.38
N LEU A 88 12.65 -0.98 2.27
CA LEU A 88 13.43 -0.12 3.15
C LEU A 88 14.31 0.85 2.35
N ARG A 89 14.98 0.37 1.30
CA ARG A 89 15.79 1.23 0.43
C ARG A 89 14.95 2.30 -0.25
N THR A 90 13.77 1.94 -0.72
CA THR A 90 12.83 2.87 -1.34
C THR A 90 12.39 3.94 -0.36
N LEU A 91 12.05 3.55 0.86
CA LEU A 91 11.64 4.49 1.91
C LEU A 91 12.78 5.43 2.31
N ASP A 92 14.00 4.93 2.41
CA ASP A 92 15.17 5.75 2.71
C ASP A 92 15.39 6.83 1.64
N ARG A 93 15.24 6.47 0.36
CA ARG A 93 15.30 7.45 -0.73
C ARG A 93 14.19 8.49 -0.63
N GLN A 94 12.96 8.06 -0.35
CA GLN A 94 11.82 8.96 -0.21
C GLN A 94 12.00 9.92 0.98
N ILE A 95 12.53 9.44 2.09
CA ILE A 95 12.85 10.26 3.25
C ILE A 95 13.90 11.32 2.88
N ALA A 96 14.95 10.92 2.18
CA ALA A 96 15.99 11.84 1.74
C ALA A 96 15.45 12.92 0.79
N GLU A 97 14.62 12.53 -0.17
CA GLU A 97 13.98 13.44 -1.12
C GLU A 97 13.06 14.43 -0.40
N LEU A 98 12.23 13.94 0.52
CA LEU A 98 11.33 14.79 1.30
C LEU A 98 12.11 15.73 2.24
N THR A 99 13.19 15.24 2.83
CA THR A 99 14.06 16.06 3.68
C THR A 99 14.69 17.22 2.88
N ALA A 100 15.15 16.93 1.66
CA ALA A 100 15.69 17.96 0.76
C ALA A 100 14.63 18.97 0.34
N LEU A 101 13.46 18.51 -0.02
CA LEU A 101 12.34 19.37 -0.39
C LEU A 101 11.91 20.26 0.79
N ARG A 102 11.83 19.68 1.99
CA ARG A 102 11.49 20.43 3.19
C ARG A 102 12.49 21.56 3.44
N ALA A 103 13.77 21.28 3.30
CA ALA A 103 14.80 22.29 3.47
C ALA A 103 14.66 23.43 2.45
N GLU A 104 14.33 23.10 1.21
CA GLU A 104 14.09 24.10 0.17
C GLU A 104 12.87 24.96 0.47
N VAL A 105 11.76 24.34 0.83
CA VAL A 105 10.51 25.03 1.20
C VAL A 105 10.76 25.93 2.43
N ALA A 106 11.52 25.46 3.41
CA ALA A 106 11.85 26.23 4.60
C ALA A 106 12.64 27.50 4.24
N ARG A 107 13.59 27.40 3.28
CA ARG A 107 14.33 28.59 2.80
C ARG A 107 13.39 29.61 2.17
N HIS A 108 12.45 29.18 1.36
CA HIS A 108 11.45 30.06 0.75
C HIS A 108 10.56 30.71 1.80
N TYR A 109 10.12 29.92 2.77
CA TYR A 109 9.29 30.44 3.88
C TYR A 109 10.05 31.47 4.71
N ASP A 110 11.31 31.21 5.06
CA ASP A 110 12.14 32.12 5.85
C ASP A 110 12.36 33.43 5.10
N ALA A 111 12.63 33.38 3.78
CA ALA A 111 12.80 34.56 2.97
C ALA A 111 11.49 35.37 2.91
N ALA A 112 10.36 34.72 2.75
CA ALA A 112 9.05 35.39 2.73
C ALA A 112 8.69 36.01 4.09
N SER A 113 9.09 35.36 5.18
CA SER A 113 8.83 35.84 6.55
C SER A 113 9.72 37.00 6.97
N ALA A 114 10.84 37.21 6.29
CA ALA A 114 11.75 38.33 6.57
C ALA A 114 11.16 39.70 6.17
N GLY A 115 10.05 39.73 5.43
CA GLY A 115 9.33 40.95 5.08
C GLY A 115 8.87 41.00 3.62
N PRO A 116 7.86 41.82 3.31
CA PRO A 116 7.31 41.93 1.96
C PRO A 116 8.17 42.78 1.01
N GLU A 117 9.35 43.18 1.42
CA GLU A 117 10.24 44.13 0.73
C GLU A 117 10.82 43.53 -0.55
N GLY A 118 10.51 42.93 -1.33
CA GLY A 118 10.99 42.41 -2.60
C GLY A 118 9.86 41.97 -3.51
N CYS A 119 8.64 42.07 -3.01
CA CYS A 119 7.45 41.77 -3.80
C CYS A 119 6.89 43.02 -4.43
N ASP A 120 6.69 43.01 -5.73
CA ASP A 120 6.00 44.07 -6.46
C ASP A 120 4.90 43.47 -7.35
N ALA A 121 4.03 44.33 -7.88
CA ALA A 121 2.89 43.90 -8.69
C ALA A 121 3.30 43.37 -10.08
N GLU A 122 4.53 43.58 -10.52
CA GLU A 122 5.02 43.14 -11.82
C GLU A 122 5.57 41.73 -11.79
N ARG A 123 5.83 41.20 -10.61
CA ARG A 123 6.34 39.83 -10.39
C ARG A 123 5.25 38.96 -9.77
N ILE A 124 5.21 37.71 -10.18
CA ILE A 124 4.31 36.77 -9.55
C ILE A 124 4.70 36.59 -8.07
N CYS A 125 5.96 36.27 -7.79
CA CYS A 125 6.50 36.21 -6.44
C CYS A 125 8.04 36.14 -6.50
N SER A 126 8.72 36.90 -5.65
CA SER A 126 10.18 36.89 -5.59
C SER A 126 10.75 35.82 -4.66
N TYR A 127 9.90 35.14 -3.85
CA TYR A 127 10.34 34.11 -2.88
C TYR A 127 10.24 32.69 -3.42
N LEU A 128 9.60 32.51 -4.54
CA LEU A 128 9.52 31.28 -5.28
C LEU A 128 10.09 31.45 -6.67
#